data_b6963547cf0862a232f1809447487028
#
_entry.id   b6963547cf0862a232f1809447487028
#
_cell.length_a   1.000
_cell.length_b   1.000
_cell.length_c   1.000
_cell.angle_alpha   90.00
_cell.angle_beta   90.00
_cell.angle_gamma   90.00
#
_symmetry.space_group_name_H-M   'P 1'
#
loop_
_entity.id
_entity.type
_entity.pdbx_description
1 polymer ?
#
loop_
_entity_poly.entity_id
_entity_poly.type
_entity_poly.pdbx_seq_one_letter_code
_entity_poly.pdbx_strand_id
1 'polypeptide(L)'
;STVFAIYVLVISALKPELAPELRPELTGSSHPLQLVQSVLPPIALIVAVLGSIFFGIATPTEAGVIGAVGAMVLAALNGGFSRQQLSNVCESTMRTTAMVMAILMGSTAFSLVFRGVGGDQLISDLLLNLPGGRVGFLVFSMLIIFLLGFFIDFFEIAFIAVPLLLPAARQLLGPEALVWFGVMIGANLQTSFLTPPFGFALFYLRGVAPDEVNTRDIYRGALPFVGLQVAVLALIIAVPGLVDWLPRVAGALSPGPMT
;
A
#
# COMPACT_ATOMS: atom_id res chain seq x y z
N SER A 1 2.59 -7.67 -6.06
CA SER A 1 2.21 -9.00 -5.52
C SER A 1 2.72 -10.16 -6.39
N THR A 2 2.47 -10.16 -7.72
CA THR A 2 2.87 -11.26 -8.64
C THR A 2 4.39 -11.49 -8.63
N VAL A 3 5.19 -10.42 -8.67
CA VAL A 3 6.66 -10.50 -8.63
C VAL A 3 7.15 -11.18 -7.34
N PHE A 4 6.51 -10.88 -6.20
CA PHE A 4 6.85 -11.51 -4.92
C PHE A 4 6.50 -13.00 -4.91
N ALA A 5 5.33 -13.36 -5.45
CA ALA A 5 4.94 -14.77 -5.58
C ALA A 5 5.91 -15.55 -6.47
N ILE A 6 6.28 -15.00 -7.62
CA ILE A 6 7.28 -15.60 -8.51
C ILE A 6 8.62 -15.75 -7.80
N TYR A 7 9.08 -14.72 -7.09
CA TYR A 7 10.33 -14.78 -6.33
C TYR A 7 10.32 -15.89 -5.29
N VAL A 8 9.23 -16.00 -4.49
CA VAL A 8 9.09 -17.05 -3.48
C VAL A 8 9.12 -18.44 -4.12
N LEU A 9 8.37 -18.64 -5.20
CA LEU A 9 8.36 -19.92 -5.93
C LEU A 9 9.74 -20.29 -6.49
N VAL A 10 10.42 -19.33 -7.09
CA VAL A 10 11.77 -19.54 -7.65
C VAL A 10 12.78 -19.87 -6.55
N ILE A 11 12.78 -19.12 -5.45
CA ILE A 11 13.69 -19.35 -4.33
C ILE A 11 13.41 -20.69 -3.65
N SER A 12 12.14 -21.06 -3.45
CA SER A 12 11.77 -22.36 -2.87
C SER A 12 12.21 -23.54 -3.76
N ALA A 13 12.14 -23.37 -5.09
CA ALA A 13 12.59 -24.37 -6.03
C ALA A 13 14.13 -24.49 -6.10
N LEU A 14 14.85 -23.35 -6.03
CA LEU A 14 16.30 -23.32 -6.12
C LEU A 14 17.01 -23.65 -4.79
N LYS A 15 16.39 -23.35 -3.67
CA LYS A 15 16.92 -23.56 -2.31
C LYS A 15 15.84 -24.19 -1.41
N PRO A 16 15.60 -25.51 -1.53
CA PRO A 16 14.60 -26.22 -0.71
C PRO A 16 14.85 -26.09 0.79
N GLU A 17 16.09 -25.85 1.20
CA GLU A 17 16.49 -25.64 2.60
C GLU A 17 15.82 -24.39 3.23
N LEU A 18 15.46 -23.40 2.41
CA LEU A 18 14.77 -22.18 2.87
C LEU A 18 13.25 -22.35 2.99
N ALA A 19 12.72 -23.43 2.43
CA ALA A 19 11.32 -23.81 2.50
C ALA A 19 11.21 -25.25 3.02
N PRO A 20 11.60 -25.51 4.28
CA PRO A 20 11.54 -26.86 4.85
C PRO A 20 10.10 -27.37 4.84
N GLU A 21 9.93 -28.66 4.62
CA GLU A 21 8.62 -29.30 4.72
C GLU A 21 8.02 -29.01 6.10
N LEU A 22 6.76 -28.60 6.12
CA LEU A 22 6.02 -28.43 7.36
C LEU A 22 6.06 -29.73 8.15
N ARG A 23 6.45 -29.67 9.41
CA ARG A 23 6.44 -30.84 10.30
C ARG A 23 5.06 -31.48 10.25
N PRO A 24 4.97 -32.84 10.13
CA PRO A 24 3.69 -33.53 10.05
C PRO A 24 2.73 -33.21 11.22
N GLU A 25 3.28 -32.82 12.36
CA GLU A 25 2.55 -32.42 13.56
C GLU A 25 1.78 -31.09 13.38
N LEU A 26 2.25 -30.23 12.49
CA LEU A 26 1.58 -28.95 12.14
C LEU A 26 0.64 -29.12 10.93
N THR A 27 0.84 -30.16 10.17
CA THR A 27 -0.06 -30.63 9.12
C THR A 27 -1.06 -31.61 9.72
N GLY A 28 -1.82 -31.21 10.74
CA GLY A 28 -3.07 -31.89 11.04
C GLY A 28 -3.81 -32.03 9.71
N SER A 29 -4.34 -33.23 9.41
CA SER A 29 -4.93 -33.64 8.12
C SER A 29 -5.83 -32.56 7.49
N SER A 30 -5.22 -31.46 7.07
CA SER A 30 -5.91 -30.41 6.34
C SER A 30 -6.13 -30.95 4.94
N HIS A 31 -7.29 -31.58 4.75
CA HIS A 31 -7.76 -31.92 3.41
C HIS A 31 -7.60 -30.66 2.52
N PRO A 32 -7.11 -30.80 1.29
CA PRO A 32 -6.96 -29.68 0.37
C PRO A 32 -8.26 -28.87 0.22
N LEU A 33 -9.41 -29.52 0.41
CA LEU A 33 -10.73 -28.89 0.49
C LEU A 33 -10.85 -27.87 1.66
N GLN A 34 -10.28 -28.17 2.84
CA GLN A 34 -10.33 -27.25 3.98
C GLN A 34 -9.47 -26.01 3.77
N LEU A 35 -8.31 -26.18 3.13
CA LEU A 35 -7.46 -25.03 2.72
C LEU A 35 -8.21 -24.14 1.72
N VAL A 36 -8.84 -24.73 0.71
CA VAL A 36 -9.63 -23.98 -0.27
C VAL A 36 -10.81 -23.26 0.42
N GLN A 37 -11.53 -23.93 1.30
CA GLN A 37 -12.66 -23.35 2.04
C GLN A 37 -12.24 -22.19 2.97
N SER A 38 -11.02 -22.21 3.49
CA SER A 38 -10.52 -21.14 4.36
C SER A 38 -9.97 -19.94 3.58
N VAL A 39 -9.36 -20.18 2.41
CA VAL A 39 -8.66 -19.15 1.64
C VAL A 39 -9.57 -18.51 0.58
N LEU A 40 -10.47 -19.30 -0.03
CA LEU A 40 -11.34 -18.83 -1.11
C LEU A 40 -12.27 -17.65 -0.70
N PRO A 41 -12.95 -17.67 0.47
CA PRO A 41 -13.85 -16.59 0.85
C PRO A 41 -13.15 -15.22 1.03
N PRO A 42 -11.99 -15.11 1.73
CA PRO A 42 -11.25 -13.86 1.77
C PRO A 42 -10.79 -13.38 0.39
N ILE A 43 -10.31 -14.27 -0.47
CA ILE A 43 -9.91 -13.92 -1.85
C ILE A 43 -11.13 -13.43 -2.64
N ALA A 44 -12.26 -14.13 -2.56
CA ALA A 44 -13.49 -13.71 -3.23
C ALA A 44 -13.94 -12.32 -2.77
N LEU A 45 -13.81 -12.02 -1.47
CA LEU A 45 -14.10 -10.70 -0.93
C LEU A 45 -13.17 -9.63 -1.49
N ILE A 46 -11.87 -9.90 -1.55
CA ILE A 46 -10.88 -8.98 -2.15
C ILE A 46 -11.22 -8.72 -3.61
N VAL A 47 -11.51 -9.77 -4.37
CA VAL A 47 -11.89 -9.65 -5.79
C VAL A 47 -13.20 -8.86 -5.95
N ALA A 48 -14.18 -9.08 -5.09
CA ALA A 48 -15.44 -8.34 -5.12
C ALA A 48 -15.24 -6.85 -4.84
N VAL A 49 -14.45 -6.50 -3.81
CA VAL A 49 -14.16 -5.11 -3.43
C VAL A 49 -13.37 -4.41 -4.53
N LEU A 50 -12.22 -4.96 -4.92
CA LEU A 50 -11.37 -4.35 -5.96
C LEU A 50 -12.05 -4.37 -7.33
N GLY A 51 -12.77 -5.44 -7.66
CA GLY A 51 -13.53 -5.55 -8.89
C GLY A 51 -14.64 -4.51 -8.98
N SER A 52 -15.35 -4.24 -7.89
CA SER A 52 -16.40 -3.20 -7.87
C SER A 52 -15.86 -1.81 -8.20
N ILE A 53 -14.66 -1.48 -7.71
CA ILE A 53 -13.95 -0.23 -8.04
C ILE A 53 -13.52 -0.25 -9.51
N PHE A 54 -12.92 -1.35 -9.94
CA PHE A 54 -12.35 -1.50 -11.27
C PHE A 54 -13.40 -1.38 -12.39
N PHE A 55 -14.57 -1.97 -12.17
CA PHE A 55 -15.71 -1.88 -13.11
C PHE A 55 -16.54 -0.60 -12.94
N GLY A 56 -16.14 0.31 -12.06
CA GLY A 56 -16.87 1.56 -11.82
C GLY A 56 -18.25 1.39 -11.16
N ILE A 57 -18.51 0.23 -10.55
CA ILE A 57 -19.78 -0.08 -9.87
C ILE A 57 -19.85 0.65 -8.52
N ALA A 58 -18.71 0.78 -7.85
CA ALA A 58 -18.60 1.42 -6.55
C ALA A 58 -17.39 2.36 -6.50
N THR A 59 -17.54 3.47 -5.80
CA THR A 59 -16.42 4.33 -5.42
C THR A 59 -15.53 3.62 -4.38
N PRO A 60 -14.27 4.02 -4.18
CA PRO A 60 -13.41 3.43 -3.14
C PRO A 60 -14.04 3.42 -1.75
N THR A 61 -14.81 4.46 -1.41
CA THR A 61 -15.52 4.55 -0.12
C THR A 61 -16.65 3.53 -0.01
N GLU A 62 -17.46 3.39 -1.05
CA GLU A 62 -18.54 2.40 -1.11
C GLU A 62 -18.00 0.97 -1.13
N ALA A 63 -16.92 0.73 -1.86
CA ALA A 63 -16.23 -0.56 -1.88
C ALA A 63 -15.68 -0.94 -0.48
N GLY A 64 -15.23 0.06 0.30
CA GLY A 64 -14.87 -0.15 1.71
C GLY A 64 -16.04 -0.65 2.55
N VAL A 65 -17.26 -0.14 2.32
CA VAL A 65 -18.48 -0.64 2.99
C VAL A 65 -18.80 -2.07 2.57
N ILE A 66 -18.70 -2.39 1.27
CA ILE A 66 -18.86 -3.76 0.76
C ILE A 66 -17.87 -4.70 1.46
N GLY A 67 -16.61 -4.28 1.59
CA GLY A 67 -15.57 -5.03 2.30
C GLY A 67 -15.92 -5.26 3.77
N ALA A 68 -16.37 -4.23 4.47
CA ALA A 68 -16.72 -4.32 5.89
C ALA A 68 -17.92 -5.27 6.12
N VAL A 69 -18.98 -5.12 5.33
CA VAL A 69 -20.16 -6.00 5.40
C VAL A 69 -19.79 -7.43 5.04
N GLY A 70 -19.01 -7.63 3.98
CA GLY A 70 -18.55 -8.95 3.57
C GLY A 70 -17.69 -9.63 4.64
N ALA A 71 -16.79 -8.90 5.29
CA ALA A 71 -15.98 -9.42 6.41
C ALA A 71 -16.86 -9.80 7.61
N MET A 72 -17.87 -9.00 7.95
CA MET A 72 -18.84 -9.34 9.01
C MET A 72 -19.63 -10.60 8.68
N VAL A 73 -20.08 -10.76 7.42
CA VAL A 73 -20.77 -11.98 6.96
C VAL A 73 -19.84 -13.20 7.08
N LEU A 74 -18.60 -13.08 6.61
CA LEU A 74 -17.62 -14.17 6.72
C LEU A 74 -17.34 -14.54 8.18
N ALA A 75 -17.21 -13.55 9.08
CA ALA A 75 -17.03 -13.78 10.50
C ALA A 75 -18.25 -14.50 11.11
N ALA A 76 -19.45 -14.10 10.73
CA ALA A 76 -20.69 -14.75 11.19
C ALA A 76 -20.79 -16.20 10.72
N LEU A 77 -20.48 -16.47 9.46
CA LEU A 77 -20.52 -17.83 8.89
C LEU A 77 -19.47 -18.76 9.53
N ASN A 78 -18.34 -18.23 9.98
CA ASN A 78 -17.30 -18.98 10.69
C ASN A 78 -17.49 -19.03 12.22
N GLY A 79 -18.64 -18.59 12.73
CA GLY A 79 -18.94 -18.61 14.17
C GLY A 79 -18.14 -17.59 15.00
N GLY A 80 -17.39 -16.69 14.34
CA GLY A 80 -16.54 -15.68 14.97
C GLY A 80 -17.25 -14.35 15.25
N PHE A 81 -18.57 -14.23 15.04
CA PHE A 81 -19.30 -12.99 15.23
C PHE A 81 -19.91 -12.90 16.63
N SER A 82 -19.22 -12.24 17.53
CA SER A 82 -19.72 -11.97 18.88
C SER A 82 -19.90 -10.46 19.12
N ARG A 83 -20.80 -10.13 20.07
CA ARG A 83 -21.01 -8.72 20.49
C ARG A 83 -19.73 -8.07 20.99
N GLN A 84 -18.88 -8.83 21.69
CA GLN A 84 -17.59 -8.34 22.18
C GLN A 84 -16.63 -8.04 21.05
N GLN A 85 -16.56 -8.92 20.04
CA GLN A 85 -15.71 -8.70 18.86
C GLN A 85 -16.19 -7.48 18.06
N LEU A 86 -17.50 -7.33 17.86
CA LEU A 86 -18.05 -6.16 17.18
C LEU A 86 -17.69 -4.87 17.95
N SER A 87 -17.83 -4.86 19.27
CA SER A 87 -17.44 -3.73 20.10
C SER A 87 -15.96 -3.39 19.95
N ASN A 88 -15.08 -4.40 19.98
CA ASN A 88 -13.64 -4.21 19.81
C ASN A 88 -13.29 -3.64 18.43
N VAL A 89 -13.95 -4.14 17.36
CA VAL A 89 -13.77 -3.63 16.00
C VAL A 89 -14.23 -2.17 15.91
N CYS A 90 -15.41 -1.85 16.47
CA CYS A 90 -15.92 -0.47 16.48
C CYS A 90 -14.97 0.47 17.24
N GLU A 91 -14.46 0.05 18.40
CA GLU A 91 -13.50 0.84 19.18
C GLU A 91 -12.20 1.07 18.41
N SER A 92 -11.64 0.02 17.79
CA SER A 92 -10.43 0.12 16.99
C SER A 92 -10.64 1.04 15.79
N THR A 93 -11.76 0.91 15.08
CA THR A 93 -12.13 1.77 13.95
C THR A 93 -12.27 3.22 14.39
N MET A 94 -12.95 3.48 15.51
CA MET A 94 -13.10 4.81 16.07
C MET A 94 -11.74 5.45 16.41
N ARG A 95 -10.83 4.71 17.05
CA ARG A 95 -9.48 5.18 17.37
C ARG A 95 -8.69 5.55 16.11
N THR A 96 -8.70 4.67 15.10
CA THR A 96 -8.01 4.92 13.83
C THR A 96 -8.61 6.12 13.10
N THR A 97 -9.95 6.22 13.03
CA THR A 97 -10.63 7.35 12.40
C THR A 97 -10.33 8.66 13.11
N ALA A 98 -10.35 8.66 14.45
CA ALA A 98 -10.03 9.84 15.25
C ALA A 98 -8.58 10.29 15.04
N MET A 99 -7.63 9.34 14.94
CA MET A 99 -6.23 9.63 14.61
C MET A 99 -6.12 10.30 13.24
N VAL A 100 -6.74 9.72 12.21
CA VAL A 100 -6.72 10.28 10.83
C VAL A 100 -7.34 11.67 10.79
N MET A 101 -8.46 11.90 11.50
CA MET A 101 -9.09 13.22 11.58
C MET A 101 -8.20 14.23 12.30
N ALA A 102 -7.49 13.84 13.36
CA ALA A 102 -6.54 14.71 14.06
C ALA A 102 -5.36 15.09 13.13
N ILE A 103 -4.83 14.13 12.37
CA ILE A 103 -3.77 14.40 11.38
C ILE A 103 -4.27 15.36 10.30
N LEU A 104 -5.47 15.16 9.76
CA LEU A 104 -6.08 16.05 8.76
C LEU A 104 -6.25 17.48 9.28
N MET A 105 -6.75 17.65 10.51
CA MET A 105 -6.88 18.97 11.11
C MET A 105 -5.52 19.62 11.34
N GLY A 106 -4.55 18.88 11.87
CA GLY A 106 -3.18 19.36 12.06
C GLY A 106 -2.50 19.72 10.74
N SER A 107 -2.63 18.89 9.73
CA SER A 107 -2.10 19.12 8.37
C SER A 107 -2.73 20.36 7.72
N THR A 108 -4.04 20.54 7.88
CA THR A 108 -4.74 21.73 7.35
C THR A 108 -4.25 23.00 8.03
N ALA A 109 -4.13 22.99 9.37
CA ALA A 109 -3.62 24.12 10.13
C ALA A 109 -2.16 24.43 9.75
N PHE A 110 -1.30 23.41 9.66
CA PHE A 110 0.07 23.56 9.19
C PHE A 110 0.12 24.18 7.79
N SER A 111 -0.63 23.62 6.83
CA SER A 111 -0.66 24.10 5.45
C SER A 111 -1.12 25.55 5.34
N LEU A 112 -2.10 25.94 6.15
CA LEU A 112 -2.59 27.31 6.18
C LEU A 112 -1.49 28.31 6.64
N VAL A 113 -0.84 28.00 7.76
CA VAL A 113 0.24 28.83 8.30
C VAL A 113 1.44 28.83 7.35
N PHE A 114 1.82 27.67 6.84
CA PHE A 114 2.96 27.52 5.95
C PHE A 114 2.80 28.33 4.66
N ARG A 115 1.60 28.31 4.05
CA ARG A 115 1.27 29.14 2.89
C ARG A 115 1.23 30.63 3.25
N GLY A 116 0.68 30.94 4.41
CA GLY A 116 0.60 32.32 4.89
C GLY A 116 1.97 33.02 5.04
N VAL A 117 3.02 32.25 5.31
CA VAL A 117 4.41 32.76 5.38
C VAL A 117 5.19 32.56 4.06
N GLY A 118 4.55 32.14 2.98
CA GLY A 118 5.18 31.94 1.67
C GLY A 118 6.01 30.65 1.56
N GLY A 119 5.81 29.70 2.46
CA GLY A 119 6.57 28.45 2.49
C GLY A 119 6.35 27.54 1.28
N ASP A 120 5.14 27.56 0.72
CA ASP A 120 4.81 26.84 -0.51
C ASP A 120 5.58 27.35 -1.73
N GLN A 121 5.77 28.68 -1.82
CA GLN A 121 6.59 29.30 -2.88
C GLN A 121 8.05 28.91 -2.72
N LEU A 122 8.60 28.98 -1.50
CA LEU A 122 9.98 28.61 -1.20
C LEU A 122 10.26 27.14 -1.57
N ILE A 123 9.37 26.23 -1.19
CA ILE A 123 9.50 24.81 -1.54
C ILE A 123 9.35 24.59 -3.05
N SER A 124 8.38 25.25 -3.69
CA SER A 124 8.19 25.16 -5.12
C SER A 124 9.42 25.64 -5.89
N ASP A 125 9.97 26.80 -5.53
CA ASP A 125 11.18 27.35 -6.15
C ASP A 125 12.39 26.44 -5.95
N LEU A 126 12.54 25.87 -4.76
CA LEU A 126 13.60 24.91 -4.48
C LEU A 126 13.47 23.66 -5.38
N LEU A 127 12.27 23.12 -5.49
CA LEU A 127 11.99 21.90 -6.28
C LEU A 127 12.13 22.17 -7.80
N LEU A 128 11.74 23.35 -8.28
CA LEU A 128 11.83 23.71 -9.68
C LEU A 128 13.29 23.98 -10.12
N ASN A 129 14.14 24.42 -9.21
CA ASN A 129 15.55 24.70 -9.45
C ASN A 129 16.47 23.50 -9.19
N LEU A 130 15.91 22.32 -8.93
CA LEU A 130 16.73 21.11 -8.75
C LEU A 130 17.55 20.78 -10.02
N PRO A 131 18.83 20.42 -9.88
CA PRO A 131 19.64 19.97 -11.00
C PRO A 131 19.03 18.72 -11.64
N GLY A 132 18.98 18.70 -12.99
CA GLY A 132 18.35 17.63 -13.74
C GLY A 132 16.86 17.84 -14.06
N GLY A 133 16.27 18.99 -13.69
CA GLY A 133 14.90 19.35 -14.03
C GLY A 133 13.89 18.27 -13.64
N ARG A 134 13.10 17.76 -14.60
CA ARG A 134 12.09 16.71 -14.38
C ARG A 134 12.66 15.47 -13.69
N VAL A 135 13.82 14.98 -14.10
CA VAL A 135 14.43 13.77 -13.54
C VAL A 135 14.95 14.06 -12.12
N GLY A 136 15.60 15.21 -11.91
CA GLY A 136 16.05 15.63 -10.60
C GLY A 136 14.90 15.73 -9.59
N PHE A 137 13.79 16.33 -10.00
CA PHE A 137 12.57 16.41 -9.21
C PHE A 137 12.02 15.02 -8.83
N LEU A 138 11.94 14.09 -9.79
CA LEU A 138 11.44 12.74 -9.54
C LEU A 138 12.33 11.99 -8.55
N VAL A 139 13.64 12.00 -8.77
CA VAL A 139 14.60 11.31 -7.88
C VAL A 139 14.54 11.91 -6.48
N PHE A 140 14.55 13.24 -6.37
CA PHE A 140 14.46 13.93 -5.08
C PHE A 140 13.16 13.61 -4.36
N SER A 141 12.02 13.71 -5.05
CA SER A 141 10.70 13.44 -4.47
C SER A 141 10.58 11.99 -3.98
N MET A 142 11.04 11.03 -4.79
CA MET A 142 11.01 9.62 -4.39
C MET A 142 11.95 9.34 -3.22
N LEU A 143 13.14 9.95 -3.21
CA LEU A 143 14.09 9.79 -2.11
C LEU A 143 13.54 10.37 -0.80
N ILE A 144 12.98 11.58 -0.83
CA ILE A 144 12.46 12.22 0.38
C ILE A 144 11.24 11.46 0.94
N ILE A 145 10.32 11.01 0.06
CA ILE A 145 9.17 10.20 0.50
C ILE A 145 9.65 8.86 1.09
N PHE A 146 10.65 8.24 0.48
CA PHE A 146 11.23 7.01 1.00
C PHE A 146 11.82 7.20 2.40
N LEU A 147 12.59 8.28 2.59
CA LEU A 147 13.21 8.61 3.88
C LEU A 147 12.15 8.97 4.93
N LEU A 148 11.15 9.77 4.57
CA LEU A 148 10.05 10.12 5.47
C LEU A 148 9.27 8.87 5.90
N GLY A 149 9.04 7.93 5.00
CA GLY A 149 8.32 6.68 5.29
C GLY A 149 9.02 5.75 6.30
N PHE A 150 10.27 6.05 6.71
CA PHE A 150 10.92 5.36 7.83
C PHE A 150 10.46 5.88 9.20
N PHE A 151 9.99 7.12 9.29
CA PHE A 151 9.78 7.82 10.55
C PHE A 151 8.32 8.22 10.78
N ILE A 152 7.58 8.45 9.71
CA ILE A 152 6.20 8.95 9.77
C ILE A 152 5.26 8.02 8.99
N ASP A 153 4.00 8.04 9.40
CA ASP A 153 2.96 7.22 8.79
C ASP A 153 2.57 7.74 7.39
N PHE A 154 1.98 6.86 6.58
CA PHE A 154 1.57 7.20 5.22
C PHE A 154 0.50 8.30 5.17
N PHE A 155 -0.35 8.40 6.18
CA PHE A 155 -1.35 9.49 6.27
C PHE A 155 -0.69 10.86 6.35
N GLU A 156 0.35 11.01 7.18
CA GLU A 156 1.09 12.25 7.31
C GLU A 156 1.83 12.60 6.02
N ILE A 157 2.42 11.61 5.36
CA ILE A 157 3.07 11.82 4.05
C ILE A 157 2.04 12.25 3.01
N ALA A 158 0.89 11.57 2.94
CA ALA A 158 -0.16 11.87 1.96
C ALA A 158 -0.78 13.25 2.17
N PHE A 159 -0.95 13.69 3.41
CA PHE A 159 -1.65 14.94 3.72
C PHE A 159 -0.72 16.15 3.93
N ILE A 160 0.57 15.95 4.14
CA ILE A 160 1.54 17.02 4.32
C ILE A 160 2.55 17.05 3.17
N ALA A 161 3.32 15.97 2.97
CA ALA A 161 4.41 15.96 2.01
C ALA A 161 3.92 16.01 0.55
N VAL A 162 2.91 15.22 0.20
CA VAL A 162 2.39 15.17 -1.18
C VAL A 162 1.81 16.52 -1.63
N PRO A 163 0.98 17.24 -0.85
CA PRO A 163 0.52 18.58 -1.21
C PRO A 163 1.63 19.60 -1.43
N LEU A 164 2.77 19.49 -0.74
CA LEU A 164 3.93 20.35 -0.94
C LEU A 164 4.68 20.05 -2.26
N LEU A 165 4.68 18.80 -2.69
CA LEU A 165 5.30 18.38 -3.95
C LEU A 165 4.42 18.67 -5.17
N LEU A 166 3.09 18.73 -4.99
CA LEU A 166 2.11 18.78 -6.06
C LEU A 166 2.25 20.00 -6.99
N PRO A 167 2.49 21.26 -6.52
CA PRO A 167 2.68 22.40 -7.39
C PRO A 167 3.86 22.23 -8.36
N ALA A 168 5.01 21.78 -7.85
CA ALA A 168 6.19 21.50 -8.69
C ALA A 168 5.97 20.32 -9.63
N ALA A 169 5.28 19.27 -9.16
CA ALA A 169 4.91 18.14 -10.00
C ALA A 169 4.04 18.56 -11.19
N ARG A 170 3.04 19.42 -10.96
CA ARG A 170 2.19 19.95 -12.05
C ARG A 170 2.98 20.74 -13.10
N GLN A 171 3.95 21.53 -12.67
CA GLN A 171 4.76 22.34 -13.58
C GLN A 171 5.80 21.51 -14.35
N LEU A 172 6.47 20.57 -13.69
CA LEU A 172 7.56 19.80 -14.28
C LEU A 172 7.09 18.56 -15.03
N LEU A 173 6.03 17.91 -14.59
CA LEU A 173 5.54 16.65 -15.18
C LEU A 173 4.33 16.88 -16.10
N GLY A 174 3.56 17.93 -15.86
CA GLY A 174 2.26 18.19 -16.48
C GLY A 174 1.10 17.52 -15.74
N PRO A 175 -0.13 18.04 -15.92
CA PRO A 175 -1.32 17.55 -15.22
C PRO A 175 -1.64 16.09 -15.53
N GLU A 176 -1.34 15.62 -16.76
CA GLU A 176 -1.62 14.26 -17.23
C GLU A 176 -0.74 13.20 -16.51
N ALA A 177 0.46 13.60 -16.06
CA ALA A 177 1.38 12.70 -15.37
C ALA A 177 1.13 12.59 -13.86
N LEU A 178 0.14 13.30 -13.31
CA LEU A 178 -0.12 13.29 -11.85
C LEU A 178 -0.61 11.93 -11.35
N VAL A 179 -1.38 11.19 -12.15
CA VAL A 179 -1.82 9.83 -11.81
C VAL A 179 -0.61 8.91 -11.71
N TRP A 180 0.28 8.96 -12.70
CA TRP A 180 1.52 8.21 -12.70
C TRP A 180 2.41 8.59 -11.50
N PHE A 181 2.55 9.87 -11.18
CA PHE A 181 3.27 10.35 -10.01
C PHE A 181 2.66 9.82 -8.71
N GLY A 182 1.33 9.82 -8.59
CA GLY A 182 0.62 9.26 -7.44
C GLY A 182 0.86 7.76 -7.26
N VAL A 183 0.87 6.99 -8.36
CA VAL A 183 1.17 5.55 -8.33
C VAL A 183 2.62 5.30 -7.89
N MET A 184 3.56 6.13 -8.34
CA MET A 184 4.96 6.04 -7.89
C MET A 184 5.08 6.31 -6.38
N ILE A 185 4.38 7.33 -5.86
CA ILE A 185 4.35 7.62 -4.43
C ILE A 185 3.81 6.42 -3.66
N GLY A 186 2.69 5.83 -4.09
CA GLY A 186 2.11 4.66 -3.44
C GLY A 186 3.05 3.44 -3.44
N ALA A 187 3.72 3.17 -4.57
CA ALA A 187 4.70 2.10 -4.68
C ALA A 187 5.92 2.35 -3.78
N ASN A 188 6.35 3.61 -3.66
CA ASN A 188 7.47 4.01 -2.83
C ASN A 188 7.16 3.89 -1.33
N LEU A 189 5.97 4.32 -0.90
CA LEU A 189 5.49 4.14 0.47
C LEU A 189 5.43 2.67 0.88
N GLN A 190 4.98 1.80 -0.03
CA GLN A 190 4.99 0.36 0.20
C GLN A 190 6.41 -0.17 0.43
N THR A 191 7.42 0.38 -0.24
CA THR A 191 8.83 0.03 -0.03
C THR A 191 9.30 0.42 1.38
N SER A 192 8.94 1.62 1.83
CA SER A 192 9.27 2.10 3.18
C SER A 192 8.69 1.21 4.27
N PHE A 193 7.48 0.68 4.09
CA PHE A 193 6.85 -0.23 5.05
C PHE A 193 7.54 -1.58 5.21
N LEU A 194 8.32 -2.00 4.22
CA LEU A 194 9.13 -3.22 4.26
C LEU A 194 10.56 -2.97 4.75
N THR A 195 10.95 -1.71 4.95
CA THR A 195 12.34 -1.36 5.23
C THR A 195 12.53 -1.01 6.71
N PRO A 196 13.53 -1.62 7.41
CA PRO A 196 13.90 -1.21 8.76
C PRO A 196 14.33 0.28 8.79
N PRO A 197 14.17 1.01 9.91
CA PRO A 197 13.91 0.54 11.28
C PRO A 197 12.44 0.38 11.66
N PHE A 198 11.51 1.08 10.98
CA PHE A 198 10.11 1.10 11.41
C PHE A 198 9.19 0.19 10.60
N GLY A 199 9.65 -0.43 9.51
CA GLY A 199 8.85 -1.29 8.65
C GLY A 199 7.58 -1.88 9.27
N PHE A 200 6.45 -1.19 9.19
CA PHE A 200 5.20 -1.60 9.86
C PHE A 200 4.82 -3.04 9.54
N ALA A 201 5.01 -3.48 8.28
CA ALA A 201 4.75 -4.86 7.88
C ALA A 201 5.64 -5.86 8.64
N LEU A 202 6.89 -5.49 8.93
CA LEU A 202 7.84 -6.33 9.67
C LEU A 202 7.47 -6.40 11.16
N PHE A 203 6.90 -5.33 11.70
CA PHE A 203 6.39 -5.29 13.06
C PHE A 203 5.21 -6.25 13.26
N TYR A 204 4.25 -6.23 12.32
CA TYR A 204 3.14 -7.18 12.32
C TYR A 204 3.63 -8.63 12.16
N LEU A 205 4.58 -8.85 11.25
CA LEU A 205 5.18 -10.17 11.07
C LEU A 205 5.86 -10.66 12.35
N ARG A 206 6.57 -9.78 13.05
CA ARG A 206 7.20 -10.12 14.34
C ARG A 206 6.16 -10.50 15.41
N GLY A 207 5.01 -9.82 15.42
CA GLY A 207 3.92 -10.09 16.38
C GLY A 207 3.25 -11.46 16.21
N VAL A 208 3.33 -12.06 15.02
CA VAL A 208 2.73 -13.39 14.72
C VAL A 208 3.77 -14.49 14.50
N ALA A 209 5.05 -14.13 14.39
CA ALA A 209 6.14 -15.08 14.21
C ALA A 209 6.39 -15.86 15.51
N PRO A 210 6.72 -17.16 15.44
CA PRO A 210 7.16 -17.96 16.58
C PRO A 210 8.36 -17.34 17.28
N ASP A 211 8.51 -17.62 18.59
CA ASP A 211 9.59 -17.04 19.42
C ASP A 211 11.00 -17.45 18.96
N GLU A 212 11.12 -18.59 18.26
CA GLU A 212 12.37 -19.08 17.69
C GLU A 212 12.90 -18.20 16.54
N VAL A 213 12.02 -17.41 15.89
CA VAL A 213 12.39 -16.54 14.77
C VAL A 213 12.94 -15.22 15.29
N ASN A 214 14.22 -14.95 15.06
CA ASN A 214 14.83 -13.69 15.47
C ASN A 214 14.39 -12.52 14.58
N THR A 215 14.26 -11.33 15.15
CA THR A 215 13.97 -10.09 14.40
C THR A 215 14.98 -9.85 13.26
N ARG A 216 16.24 -10.24 13.47
CA ARG A 216 17.29 -10.14 12.45
C ARG A 216 17.00 -11.01 11.22
N ASP A 217 16.40 -12.16 11.41
CA ASP A 217 16.06 -13.08 10.32
C ASP A 217 14.90 -12.54 9.51
N ILE A 218 13.92 -11.94 10.18
CA ILE A 218 12.81 -11.21 9.54
C ILE A 218 13.35 -10.08 8.66
N TYR A 219 14.27 -9.25 9.19
CA TYR A 219 14.85 -8.15 8.44
C TYR A 219 15.67 -8.63 7.25
N ARG A 220 16.47 -9.68 7.41
CA ARG A 220 17.23 -10.27 6.30
C ARG A 220 16.32 -10.87 5.24
N GLY A 221 15.23 -11.52 5.66
CA GLY A 221 14.22 -12.06 4.75
C GLY A 221 13.46 -10.98 3.98
N ALA A 222 13.31 -9.78 4.54
CA ALA A 222 12.63 -8.65 3.88
C ALA A 222 13.49 -7.97 2.80
N LEU A 223 14.83 -7.97 2.92
CA LEU A 223 15.73 -7.27 1.99
C LEU A 223 15.51 -7.60 0.50
N PRO A 224 15.36 -8.87 0.09
CA PRO A 224 15.08 -9.19 -1.31
C PRO A 224 13.76 -8.57 -1.80
N PHE A 225 12.73 -8.52 -0.96
CA PHE A 225 11.45 -7.92 -1.31
C PHE A 225 11.53 -6.40 -1.45
N VAL A 226 12.34 -5.75 -0.60
CA VAL A 226 12.68 -4.32 -0.76
C VAL A 226 13.38 -4.09 -2.10
N GLY A 227 14.36 -4.92 -2.45
CA GLY A 227 15.05 -4.84 -3.75
C GLY A 227 14.09 -5.01 -4.94
N LEU A 228 13.18 -5.99 -4.86
CA LEU A 228 12.14 -6.19 -5.89
C LEU A 228 11.20 -4.99 -6.00
N GLN A 229 10.83 -4.40 -4.88
CA GLN A 229 9.94 -3.23 -4.86
C GLN A 229 10.62 -2.00 -5.48
N VAL A 230 11.90 -1.77 -5.16
CA VAL A 230 12.70 -0.71 -5.81
C VAL A 230 12.82 -0.96 -7.31
N ALA A 231 13.01 -2.22 -7.74
CA ALA A 231 13.05 -2.57 -9.16
C ALA A 231 11.70 -2.30 -9.84
N VAL A 232 10.57 -2.61 -9.19
CA VAL A 232 9.23 -2.30 -9.70
C VAL A 232 9.03 -0.79 -9.78
N LEU A 233 9.46 -0.02 -8.77
CA LEU A 233 9.40 1.44 -8.80
C LEU A 233 10.23 2.01 -9.97
N ALA A 234 11.44 1.51 -10.17
CA ALA A 234 12.29 1.89 -11.30
C ALA A 234 11.63 1.57 -12.66
N LEU A 235 10.96 0.42 -12.75
CA LEU A 235 10.20 0.02 -13.94
C LEU A 235 9.03 0.96 -14.21
N ILE A 236 8.27 1.36 -13.18
CA ILE A 236 7.16 2.33 -13.30
C ILE A 236 7.69 3.69 -13.78
N ILE A 237 8.86 4.11 -13.29
CA ILE A 237 9.51 5.34 -13.72
C ILE A 237 9.93 5.25 -15.20
N ALA A 238 10.52 4.13 -15.59
CA ALA A 238 11.03 3.93 -16.96
C ALA A 238 9.90 3.74 -18.00
N VAL A 239 8.77 3.15 -17.58
CA VAL A 239 7.66 2.80 -18.48
C VAL A 239 6.34 3.35 -17.92
N PRO A 240 6.06 4.67 -18.09
CA PRO A 240 4.84 5.30 -17.60
C PRO A 240 3.55 4.65 -18.10
N GLY A 241 3.56 4.14 -19.33
CA GLY A 241 2.41 3.43 -19.92
C GLY A 241 1.95 2.18 -19.18
N LEU A 242 2.78 1.65 -18.28
CA LEU A 242 2.42 0.52 -17.42
C LEU A 242 1.27 0.87 -16.46
N VAL A 243 1.23 2.12 -16.00
CA VAL A 243 0.18 2.62 -15.09
C VAL A 243 -1.16 2.76 -15.83
N ASP A 244 -1.10 3.21 -17.09
CA ASP A 244 -2.29 3.45 -17.90
C ASP A 244 -2.83 2.19 -18.58
N TRP A 245 -2.03 1.13 -18.66
CA TRP A 245 -2.41 -0.09 -19.36
C TRP A 245 -3.69 -0.73 -18.80
N LEU A 246 -3.79 -0.89 -17.50
CA LEU A 246 -4.93 -1.54 -16.85
C LEU A 246 -6.22 -0.70 -16.98
N PRO A 247 -6.24 0.62 -16.70
CA PRO A 247 -7.39 1.46 -16.96
C PRO A 247 -7.84 1.48 -18.43
N ARG A 248 -6.89 1.47 -19.39
CA ARG A 248 -7.21 1.41 -20.81
C ARG A 248 -7.90 0.11 -21.22
N VAL A 249 -7.40 -1.02 -20.71
CA VAL A 249 -8.02 -2.32 -20.95
C VAL A 249 -9.42 -2.38 -20.31
N ALA A 250 -9.57 -1.85 -19.09
CA ALA A 250 -10.86 -1.78 -18.42
C ALA A 250 -11.85 -0.86 -19.14
N GLY A 251 -11.41 0.31 -19.59
CA GLY A 251 -12.22 1.22 -20.37
C GLY A 251 -12.69 0.64 -21.72
N ALA A 252 -11.89 -0.23 -22.31
CA ALA A 252 -12.27 -0.98 -23.51
C ALA A 252 -13.31 -2.09 -23.23
N LEU A 253 -13.40 -2.55 -21.98
CA LEU A 253 -14.35 -3.58 -21.53
C LEU A 253 -15.58 -2.96 -20.85
N SER A 254 -15.52 -1.70 -20.47
CA SER A 254 -16.66 -0.95 -19.90
C SER A 254 -17.62 -0.56 -21.01
N PRO A 255 -18.95 -0.79 -20.89
CA PRO A 255 -19.90 -0.09 -21.74
C PRO A 255 -19.71 1.41 -21.51
N GLY A 256 -19.54 2.17 -22.60
CA GLY A 256 -19.25 3.59 -22.59
C GLY A 256 -20.17 4.39 -21.63
N PRO A 257 -19.79 5.64 -21.27
CA PRO A 257 -20.55 6.43 -20.33
C PRO A 257 -22.01 6.46 -20.77
N MET A 258 -22.90 6.01 -19.87
CA MET A 258 -24.32 6.27 -20.05
C MET A 258 -24.49 7.79 -20.02
N THR A 259 -24.73 8.35 -21.19
CA THR A 259 -25.03 9.76 -21.44
C THR A 259 -26.28 10.19 -20.64
#